data_11e1805b27838f2e4946aec3194c842f
#
_entry.id   11e1805b27838f2e4946aec3194c842f
#
_cell.length_a   1.000
_cell.length_b   1.000
_cell.length_c   1.000
_cell.angle_alpha   90.00
_cell.angle_beta   90.00
_cell.angle_gamma   90.00
#
_symmetry.space_group_name_H-M   'P 1'
#
loop_
_entity.id
_entity.type
_entity.pdbx_description
1 polymer ?
#
loop_
_entity_poly.entity_id
_entity_poly.type
_entity_poly.pdbx_seq_one_letter_code
_entity_poly.pdbx_strand_id
1 'polypeptide(L)'
;MKVQKIRINNQTEDFWIVTGDDHLAIPSIDLYLRYLSSIRKSPNTIRSYAYHLKEFWLFLSLKNYSWNEIGLIEMSEFINFLKLGTVDTSNIIPFSSKVSLRSEKTINTIVTAITAFYDYHSRLGSTLALNDKKLR
;
A
#
# COMPACT_ATOMS: atom_id res chain seq x y z
N MET A 1 -2.54 -3.84 -12.47
CA MET A 1 -1.87 -3.08 -11.40
C MET A 1 -0.39 -3.40 -11.40
N LYS A 2 0.46 -2.38 -11.45
CA LYS A 2 1.91 -2.58 -11.59
C LYS A 2 2.70 -1.61 -10.73
N VAL A 3 3.86 -2.06 -10.28
CA VAL A 3 4.87 -1.18 -9.70
C VAL A 3 5.85 -0.85 -10.83
N GLN A 4 6.06 0.43 -11.08
CA GLN A 4 6.95 0.87 -12.16
C GLN A 4 8.00 1.83 -11.62
N LYS A 5 9.19 1.70 -12.18
CA LYS A 5 10.30 2.59 -11.91
C LYS A 5 10.33 3.65 -12.99
N ILE A 6 10.34 4.91 -12.59
CA ILE A 6 10.33 6.02 -13.53
C ILE A 6 11.55 6.89 -13.30
N ARG A 7 12.18 7.31 -14.39
CA ARG A 7 13.24 8.30 -14.33
C ARG A 7 12.79 9.53 -15.12
N ILE A 8 12.71 10.64 -14.42
CA ILE A 8 12.34 11.89 -15.06
C ILE A 8 13.57 12.51 -15.73
N ASN A 9 13.37 13.10 -16.90
CA ASN A 9 14.47 13.71 -17.65
C ASN A 9 15.31 14.63 -16.78
N ASN A 10 16.62 14.45 -16.86
CA ASN A 10 17.61 15.26 -16.14
C ASN A 10 17.64 15.08 -14.63
N GLN A 11 16.96 14.07 -14.10
CA GLN A 11 17.09 13.73 -12.70
C GLN A 11 17.90 12.46 -12.53
N THR A 12 18.72 12.44 -11.48
CA THR A 12 19.57 11.30 -11.20
C THR A 12 18.85 10.25 -10.34
N GLU A 13 17.68 10.61 -9.80
CA GLU A 13 16.94 9.71 -8.91
C GLU A 13 15.80 9.00 -9.63
N ASP A 14 15.62 7.74 -9.28
CA ASP A 14 14.49 6.96 -9.78
C ASP A 14 13.29 7.17 -8.88
N PHE A 15 12.12 7.24 -9.50
CA PHE A 15 10.86 7.29 -8.78
C PHE A 15 10.10 6.00 -8.98
N TRP A 16 9.36 5.60 -7.97
CA TRP A 16 8.52 4.41 -8.06
C TRP A 16 7.06 4.83 -8.03
N ILE A 17 6.26 4.25 -8.92
CA ILE A 17 4.82 4.49 -8.94
C ILE A 17 4.09 3.16 -8.97
N VAL A 18 2.86 3.17 -8.47
CA VAL A 18 1.95 2.04 -8.57
C VAL A 18 0.80 2.46 -9.46
N THR A 19 0.60 1.74 -10.56
CA THR A 19 -0.48 2.05 -11.50
C THR A 19 -1.65 1.10 -11.29
N GLY A 20 -2.85 1.63 -11.46
CA GLY A 20 -4.07 0.81 -11.42
C GLY A 20 -4.34 0.14 -12.76
N ASP A 21 -5.54 -0.42 -12.89
CA ASP A 21 -5.94 -1.11 -14.10
C ASP A 21 -6.13 -0.16 -15.27
N ASP A 22 -6.32 1.12 -15.00
CA ASP A 22 -6.43 2.16 -16.01
C ASP A 22 -5.05 2.67 -16.47
N HIS A 23 -3.96 2.05 -16.00
CA HIS A 23 -2.59 2.43 -16.30
C HIS A 23 -2.19 3.80 -15.77
N LEU A 24 -2.98 4.38 -14.90
CA LEU A 24 -2.65 5.66 -14.25
C LEU A 24 -2.16 5.42 -12.83
N ALA A 25 -1.28 6.30 -12.37
CA ALA A 25 -0.79 6.22 -11.00
C ALA A 25 -1.96 6.34 -10.02
N ILE A 26 -1.93 5.53 -8.97
CA ILE A 26 -2.95 5.59 -7.92
C ILE A 26 -2.62 6.80 -7.04
N PRO A 27 -3.49 7.84 -7.01
CA PRO A 27 -3.11 9.11 -6.41
C PRO A 27 -2.68 9.04 -4.95
N SER A 28 -3.39 8.27 -4.12
CA SER A 28 -3.07 8.17 -2.70
C SER A 28 -1.72 7.51 -2.48
N ILE A 29 -1.38 6.52 -3.27
CA ILE A 29 -0.09 5.83 -3.19
C ILE A 29 1.01 6.74 -3.73
N ASP A 30 0.77 7.39 -4.86
CA ASP A 30 1.74 8.26 -5.47
C ASP A 30 2.14 9.39 -4.53
N LEU A 31 1.17 9.99 -3.87
CA LEU A 31 1.40 11.06 -2.91
C LEU A 31 2.31 10.58 -1.77
N TYR A 32 2.05 9.40 -1.25
CA TYR A 32 2.84 8.85 -0.16
C TYR A 32 4.27 8.50 -0.59
N LEU A 33 4.41 7.88 -1.77
CA LEU A 33 5.75 7.52 -2.25
C LEU A 33 6.60 8.76 -2.53
N ARG A 34 5.99 9.84 -3.03
CA ARG A 34 6.69 11.10 -3.20
C ARG A 34 7.11 11.71 -1.87
N TYR A 35 6.26 11.58 -0.85
CA TYR A 35 6.61 12.03 0.49
C TYR A 35 7.83 11.26 1.00
N LEU A 36 7.86 9.94 0.84
CA LEU A 36 9.01 9.13 1.26
C LEU A 36 10.29 9.57 0.56
N SER A 37 10.20 9.93 -0.71
CA SER A 37 11.34 10.44 -1.45
C SER A 37 11.80 11.78 -0.89
N SER A 38 10.85 12.66 -0.54
CA SER A 38 11.19 13.99 -0.03
C SER A 38 11.87 13.94 1.32
N ILE A 39 11.57 12.95 2.15
CA ILE A 39 12.26 12.77 3.44
C ILE A 39 13.48 11.85 3.31
N ARG A 40 13.90 11.61 2.09
CA ARG A 40 15.14 10.89 1.76
C ARG A 40 15.20 9.44 2.21
N LYS A 41 14.05 8.75 2.16
CA LYS A 41 14.07 7.30 2.33
C LYS A 41 14.82 6.68 1.16
N SER A 42 15.50 5.57 1.42
CA SER A 42 16.29 4.92 0.36
C SER A 42 15.41 4.43 -0.77
N PRO A 43 15.92 4.40 -2.00
CA PRO A 43 15.17 3.85 -3.13
C PRO A 43 14.66 2.43 -2.89
N ASN A 44 15.44 1.60 -2.22
CA ASN A 44 15.02 0.23 -1.91
C ASN A 44 13.85 0.20 -0.94
N THR A 45 13.82 1.10 0.04
CA THR A 45 12.70 1.21 0.98
C THR A 45 11.45 1.65 0.24
N ILE A 46 11.57 2.65 -0.61
CA ILE A 46 10.43 3.15 -1.38
C ILE A 46 9.89 2.07 -2.31
N ARG A 47 10.78 1.33 -2.96
CA ARG A 47 10.40 0.21 -3.81
C ARG A 47 9.62 -0.85 -3.02
N SER A 48 10.12 -1.21 -1.85
CA SER A 48 9.45 -2.20 -0.99
C SER A 48 8.06 -1.74 -0.60
N TYR A 49 7.92 -0.48 -0.21
CA TYR A 49 6.63 0.08 0.15
C TYR A 49 5.67 0.10 -1.04
N ALA A 50 6.19 0.40 -2.24
CA ALA A 50 5.36 0.36 -3.45
C ALA A 50 4.78 -1.04 -3.69
N TYR A 51 5.59 -2.09 -3.52
CA TYR A 51 5.12 -3.46 -3.69
C TYR A 51 4.12 -3.87 -2.61
N HIS A 52 4.35 -3.45 -1.36
CA HIS A 52 3.41 -3.76 -0.27
C HIS A 52 2.07 -3.05 -0.49
N LEU A 53 2.10 -1.81 -0.94
CA LEU A 53 0.88 -1.07 -1.25
C LEU A 53 0.14 -1.66 -2.45
N LYS A 54 0.88 -2.11 -3.46
CA LYS A 54 0.27 -2.80 -4.59
C LYS A 54 -0.50 -4.03 -4.12
N GLU A 55 0.11 -4.82 -3.26
CA GLU A 55 -0.52 -6.03 -2.74
C GLU A 55 -1.78 -5.71 -1.94
N PHE A 56 -1.71 -4.67 -1.11
CA PHE A 56 -2.88 -4.22 -0.37
C PHE A 56 -3.99 -3.76 -1.31
N TRP A 57 -3.64 -3.01 -2.34
CA TRP A 57 -4.62 -2.53 -3.33
C TRP A 57 -5.25 -3.68 -4.10
N LEU A 58 -4.47 -4.72 -4.39
CA LEU A 58 -5.02 -5.92 -5.01
C LEU A 58 -6.08 -6.55 -4.11
N PHE A 59 -5.78 -6.68 -2.83
CA PHE A 59 -6.74 -7.19 -1.85
C PHE A 59 -8.01 -6.33 -1.83
N LEU A 60 -7.86 -5.00 -1.79
CA LEU A 60 -9.00 -4.10 -1.80
C LEU A 60 -9.87 -4.31 -3.04
N SER A 61 -9.25 -4.48 -4.20
CA SER A 61 -9.97 -4.73 -5.44
C SER A 61 -10.75 -6.02 -5.38
N LEU A 62 -10.14 -7.07 -4.87
CA LEU A 62 -10.79 -8.38 -4.76
C LEU A 62 -11.98 -8.36 -3.82
N LYS A 63 -11.91 -7.55 -2.77
CA LYS A 63 -12.99 -7.45 -1.79
C LYS A 63 -13.95 -6.30 -2.10
N ASN A 64 -13.63 -5.48 -3.09
CA ASN A 64 -14.43 -4.32 -3.45
C ASN A 64 -14.48 -3.29 -2.32
N TYR A 65 -13.39 -3.14 -1.61
CA TYR A 65 -13.27 -2.17 -0.53
C TYR A 65 -12.62 -0.88 -1.01
N SER A 66 -13.05 0.24 -0.42
CA SER A 66 -12.41 1.54 -0.63
C SER A 66 -11.27 1.70 0.38
N TRP A 67 -10.14 2.21 -0.06
CA TRP A 67 -8.98 2.33 0.81
C TRP A 67 -9.22 3.25 2.02
N ASN A 68 -10.08 4.25 1.87
CA ASN A 68 -10.36 5.21 2.94
C ASN A 68 -11.47 4.77 3.89
N GLU A 69 -11.97 3.55 3.75
CA GLU A 69 -13.02 3.01 4.60
C GLU A 69 -12.59 1.71 5.28
N ILE A 70 -11.30 1.56 5.53
CA ILE A 70 -10.75 0.34 6.11
C ILE A 70 -10.65 0.47 7.62
N GLY A 71 -11.27 -0.46 8.32
CA GLY A 71 -11.19 -0.55 9.78
C GLY A 71 -10.44 -1.80 10.21
N LEU A 72 -10.57 -2.13 11.49
CA LEU A 72 -9.87 -3.27 12.06
C LEU A 72 -10.30 -4.59 11.45
N ILE A 73 -11.59 -4.73 11.14
CA ILE A 73 -12.10 -5.98 10.57
C ILE A 73 -11.48 -6.23 9.21
N GLU A 74 -11.49 -5.21 8.35
CA GLU A 74 -10.94 -5.32 7.00
C GLU A 74 -9.42 -5.54 7.04
N MET A 75 -8.75 -4.92 7.99
CA MET A 75 -7.30 -5.14 8.16
C MET A 75 -7.03 -6.58 8.60
N SER A 76 -7.87 -7.16 9.46
CA SER A 76 -7.76 -8.56 9.84
C SER A 76 -7.93 -9.48 8.63
N GLU A 77 -8.87 -9.14 7.76
CA GLU A 77 -9.07 -9.89 6.52
C GLU A 77 -7.84 -9.81 5.62
N PHE A 78 -7.20 -8.65 5.56
CA PHE A 78 -5.97 -8.50 4.78
C PHE A 78 -4.85 -9.36 5.35
N ILE A 79 -4.71 -9.39 6.67
CA ILE A 79 -3.70 -10.23 7.31
C ILE A 79 -3.94 -11.70 6.98
N ASN A 80 -5.20 -12.14 7.02
CA ASN A 80 -5.54 -13.51 6.64
C ASN A 80 -5.24 -13.77 5.17
N PHE A 81 -5.51 -12.79 4.30
CA PHE A 81 -5.16 -12.88 2.90
C PHE A 81 -3.66 -13.08 2.72
N LEU A 82 -2.85 -12.35 3.48
CA LEU A 82 -1.40 -12.50 3.41
C LEU A 82 -0.94 -13.90 3.87
N LYS A 83 -1.61 -14.43 4.88
CA LYS A 83 -1.27 -15.74 5.40
C LYS A 83 -1.66 -16.86 4.47
N LEU A 84 -2.85 -16.78 3.90
CA LEU A 84 -3.42 -17.86 3.13
C LEU A 84 -3.25 -17.70 1.62
N GLY A 85 -2.95 -16.50 1.17
CA GLY A 85 -2.83 -16.23 -0.26
C GLY A 85 -4.15 -16.24 -1.00
N THR A 86 -5.27 -16.14 -0.28
CA THR A 86 -6.59 -16.12 -0.90
C THR A 86 -7.53 -15.21 -0.12
N VAL A 87 -8.49 -14.65 -0.82
CA VAL A 87 -9.50 -13.78 -0.22
C VAL A 87 -10.71 -14.59 0.21
N ASP A 88 -11.01 -15.66 -0.49
CA ASP A 88 -12.22 -16.42 -0.28
C ASP A 88 -11.89 -17.74 0.38
N THR A 89 -12.39 -17.91 1.61
CA THR A 89 -12.13 -19.13 2.35
C THR A 89 -12.87 -20.33 1.80
N SER A 90 -13.90 -20.13 0.98
CA SER A 90 -14.60 -21.25 0.38
C SER A 90 -13.73 -21.94 -0.66
N ASN A 91 -12.70 -21.29 -1.12
CA ASN A 91 -11.76 -21.85 -2.07
C ASN A 91 -10.46 -22.22 -1.39
N ILE A 92 -10.55 -22.72 -0.19
CA ILE A 92 -9.37 -23.08 0.55
C ILE A 92 -8.59 -24.10 -0.23
N ILE A 93 -7.39 -23.74 -0.51
CA ILE A 93 -6.51 -24.60 -1.23
C ILE A 93 -5.99 -25.63 -0.27
N PRO A 94 -6.01 -26.88 -0.66
CA PRO A 94 -5.47 -27.95 0.19
C PRO A 94 -4.04 -27.64 0.53
N PHE A 95 -3.63 -28.13 1.67
CA PHE A 95 -2.30 -27.85 2.09
C PHE A 95 -1.25 -28.29 1.11
N SER A 96 -1.57 -28.97 0.12
CA SER A 96 -0.61 -29.26 -0.93
C SER A 96 -0.04 -27.97 -1.50
N SER A 97 -0.77 -26.91 -1.43
CA SER A 97 -0.25 -25.67 -1.90
C SER A 97 0.47 -24.94 -0.81
N LYS A 98 1.28 -25.58 -0.13
CA LYS A 98 2.13 -24.97 0.81
C LYS A 98 2.92 -23.89 0.31
N VAL A 99 2.49 -23.46 -0.71
CA VAL A 99 3.04 -22.41 -1.36
C VAL A 99 3.23 -21.30 -0.43
N SER A 100 4.41 -20.95 -0.22
CA SER A 100 4.82 -19.67 0.26
C SER A 100 3.86 -19.03 1.24
N LEU A 101 3.56 -19.74 2.30
CA LEU A 101 2.97 -19.07 3.43
C LEU A 101 4.03 -18.11 3.93
N ARG A 102 3.70 -16.84 3.91
CA ARG A 102 4.62 -15.82 4.38
C ARG A 102 4.89 -16.01 5.85
N SER A 103 6.11 -15.75 6.26
CA SER A 103 6.47 -15.77 7.66
C SER A 103 5.80 -14.64 8.41
N GLU A 104 5.66 -14.77 9.72
CA GLU A 104 5.10 -13.71 10.55
C GLU A 104 5.91 -12.42 10.41
N LYS A 105 7.22 -12.53 10.30
CA LYS A 105 8.09 -11.39 10.11
C LYS A 105 7.74 -10.64 8.83
N THR A 106 7.54 -11.35 7.74
CA THR A 106 7.18 -10.74 6.46
C THR A 106 5.82 -10.06 6.54
N ILE A 107 4.84 -10.73 7.15
CA ILE A 107 3.50 -10.18 7.31
C ILE A 107 3.56 -8.90 8.14
N ASN A 108 4.30 -8.91 9.24
CA ASN A 108 4.45 -7.74 10.10
C ASN A 108 5.11 -6.58 9.34
N THR A 109 6.07 -6.86 8.49
CA THR A 109 6.71 -5.85 7.67
C THR A 109 5.71 -5.20 6.71
N ILE A 110 4.88 -6.02 6.06
CA ILE A 110 3.87 -5.51 5.14
C ILE A 110 2.83 -4.68 5.89
N VAL A 111 2.32 -5.19 7.00
CA VAL A 111 1.31 -4.48 7.80
C VAL A 111 1.86 -3.16 8.33
N THR A 112 3.13 -3.15 8.74
CA THR A 112 3.78 -1.92 9.19
C THR A 112 3.83 -0.87 8.07
N ALA A 113 4.14 -1.29 6.85
CA ALA A 113 4.16 -0.39 5.71
C ALA A 113 2.76 0.19 5.43
N ILE A 114 1.73 -0.65 5.49
CA ILE A 114 0.35 -0.21 5.26
C ILE A 114 -0.09 0.75 6.37
N THR A 115 0.26 0.43 7.62
CA THR A 115 -0.07 1.30 8.75
C THR A 115 0.59 2.67 8.60
N ALA A 116 1.85 2.71 8.17
CA ALA A 116 2.55 3.96 7.94
C ALA A 116 1.88 4.79 6.83
N PHE A 117 1.40 4.14 5.80
CA PHE A 117 0.66 4.79 4.72
C PHE A 117 -0.62 5.46 5.27
N TYR A 118 -1.39 4.75 6.10
CA TYR A 118 -2.60 5.32 6.71
C TYR A 118 -2.28 6.43 7.69
N ASP A 119 -1.21 6.29 8.46
CA ASP A 119 -0.79 7.33 9.38
C ASP A 119 -0.44 8.62 8.63
N TYR A 120 0.27 8.50 7.51
CA TYR A 120 0.59 9.66 6.68
C TYR A 120 -0.68 10.37 6.21
N HIS A 121 -1.64 9.63 5.67
CA HIS A 121 -2.87 10.23 5.15
C HIS A 121 -3.73 10.82 6.25
N SER A 122 -3.73 10.21 7.43
CA SER A 122 -4.43 10.74 8.58
C SER A 122 -3.86 12.10 9.01
N ARG A 123 -2.54 12.21 9.06
CA ARG A 123 -1.88 13.47 9.41
C ARG A 123 -2.09 14.53 8.35
N LEU A 124 -2.04 14.14 7.09
CA LEU A 124 -2.29 15.07 5.99
C LEU A 124 -3.68 15.67 6.07
N GLY A 125 -4.69 14.83 6.30
CA GLY A 125 -6.07 15.28 6.48
C GLY A 125 -6.23 16.21 7.65
N SER A 126 -5.60 15.88 8.78
CA SER A 126 -5.65 16.71 9.98
C SER A 126 -5.02 18.08 9.76
N THR A 127 -3.90 18.11 9.04
CA THR A 127 -3.22 19.37 8.72
C THR A 127 -4.10 20.25 7.84
N LEU A 128 -4.74 19.67 6.83
CA LEU A 128 -5.63 20.42 5.96
C LEU A 128 -6.84 20.95 6.73
N ALA A 129 -7.41 20.16 7.63
CA ALA A 129 -8.52 20.60 8.46
C ALA A 129 -8.13 21.76 9.36
N LEU A 130 -6.93 21.73 9.93
CA LEU A 130 -6.44 22.81 10.76
C LEU A 130 -6.23 24.09 9.96
N ASN A 131 -5.72 23.97 8.75
CA ASN A 131 -5.53 25.12 7.87
C ASN A 131 -6.87 25.75 7.50
N ASP A 132 -7.86 24.95 7.21
CA ASP A 132 -9.21 25.45 6.94
C ASP A 132 -9.77 26.23 8.12
N LYS A 133 -9.58 25.72 9.33
CA LYS A 133 -10.01 26.41 10.54
C LYS A 133 -9.30 27.73 10.74
N LYS A 134 -8.03 27.81 10.38
CA LYS A 134 -7.27 29.05 10.52
C LYS A 134 -7.71 30.11 9.51
N LEU A 135 -8.20 29.70 8.38
CA LEU A 135 -8.65 30.61 7.34
C LEU A 135 -10.03 31.19 7.61
N ARG A 136 -10.72 30.64 8.57
CA ARG A 136 -12.03 31.13 8.98
C ARG A 136 -11.88 32.11 10.13
#